data_c43de3ee12045c924ebf06ea291ca892
#
_entry.id   c43de3ee12045c924ebf06ea291ca892
#
_cell.length_a   1.000
_cell.length_b   1.000
_cell.length_c   1.000
_cell.angle_alpha   90.00
_cell.angle_beta   90.00
_cell.angle_gamma   90.00
#
_symmetry.space_group_name_H-M   'P 1'
#
loop_
_entity.id
_entity.type
_entity.pdbx_description
1 polymer ?
#
loop_
_entity_poly.entity_id
_entity_poly.type
_entity_poly.pdbx_seq_one_letter_code
_entity_poly.pdbx_strand_id
1 'polypeptide(L)'
;MKRPLTALALTLIAILIAGALSAGRACAHDPRFVCSPRDTNHPVVVTDPQKSWAFYGHLRTGEEDRYAIETPKAVAVPVQLLVDRRDANNPVRPVATIATTSGHAIATIDFERTQRFFEPFSRVTYLATPNRVVTFPAGTSTITVVMHGIAAPQRYTLAIGNDERFSLLEIPYVLGALYRIHTQNF
;
A
#
# COMPACT_ATOMS: atom_id res chain seq x y z
N MET A 1 -27.53 41.47 -21.85
CA MET A 1 -26.20 41.29 -21.24
C MET A 1 -26.15 40.00 -20.39
N LYS A 2 -25.94 38.79 -20.99
CA LYS A 2 -25.87 37.49 -20.26
C LYS A 2 -24.55 36.72 -20.50
N ARG A 3 -23.45 37.42 -20.86
CA ARG A 3 -22.17 36.78 -21.24
C ARG A 3 -21.13 36.54 -20.17
N PRO A 4 -21.17 37.03 -18.91
CA PRO A 4 -20.08 36.80 -17.97
C PRO A 4 -20.11 35.42 -17.27
N LEU A 5 -21.30 34.82 -17.09
CA LEU A 5 -21.44 33.52 -16.40
C LEU A 5 -20.89 32.34 -17.21
N THR A 6 -21.10 32.36 -18.53
CA THR A 6 -20.60 31.31 -19.43
C THR A 6 -19.08 31.38 -19.58
N ALA A 7 -18.48 32.56 -19.62
CA ALA A 7 -17.05 32.74 -19.68
C ALA A 7 -16.38 32.26 -18.37
N LEU A 8 -16.97 32.58 -17.22
CA LEU A 8 -16.44 32.12 -15.90
C LEU A 8 -16.51 30.59 -15.78
N ALA A 9 -17.61 29.97 -16.22
CA ALA A 9 -17.75 28.50 -16.19
C ALA A 9 -16.73 27.83 -17.11
N LEU A 10 -16.50 28.35 -18.31
CA LEU A 10 -15.49 27.82 -19.23
C LEU A 10 -14.06 27.96 -18.68
N THR A 11 -13.76 29.08 -18.01
CA THR A 11 -12.45 29.28 -17.38
C THR A 11 -12.22 28.32 -16.21
N LEU A 12 -13.24 28.07 -15.38
CA LEU A 12 -13.17 27.10 -14.29
C LEU A 12 -12.98 25.67 -14.81
N ILE A 13 -13.69 25.30 -15.87
CA ILE A 13 -13.52 23.99 -16.50
C ILE A 13 -12.12 23.86 -17.11
N ALA A 14 -11.60 24.89 -17.77
CA ALA A 14 -10.25 24.88 -18.33
C ALA A 14 -9.17 24.76 -17.24
N ILE A 15 -9.32 25.44 -16.11
CA ILE A 15 -8.42 25.32 -14.96
C ILE A 15 -8.46 23.92 -14.35
N LEU A 16 -9.66 23.34 -14.21
CA LEU A 16 -9.82 21.96 -13.72
C LEU A 16 -9.19 20.93 -14.67
N ILE A 17 -9.37 21.10 -15.98
CA ILE A 17 -8.75 20.23 -16.98
C ILE A 17 -7.24 20.41 -17.01
N ALA A 18 -6.74 21.65 -16.97
CA ALA A 18 -5.30 21.92 -16.91
C ALA A 18 -4.67 21.38 -15.61
N GLY A 19 -5.36 21.50 -14.48
CA GLY A 19 -4.96 20.90 -13.21
C GLY A 19 -4.92 19.37 -13.27
N ALA A 20 -5.89 18.74 -13.91
CA ALA A 20 -5.92 17.28 -14.09
C ALA A 20 -4.83 16.79 -15.07
N LEU A 21 -4.50 17.57 -16.10
CA LEU A 21 -3.44 17.23 -17.07
C LEU A 21 -2.03 17.49 -16.55
N SER A 22 -1.88 18.43 -15.60
CA SER A 22 -0.60 18.73 -14.95
C SER A 22 -0.36 17.93 -13.66
N ALA A 23 -1.32 17.12 -13.20
CA ALA A 23 -1.08 16.10 -12.21
C ALA A 23 -0.08 15.11 -12.81
N GLY A 24 1.21 15.37 -12.62
CA GLY A 24 2.26 14.41 -12.89
C GLY A 24 1.87 13.08 -12.29
N ARG A 25 2.38 11.95 -12.81
CA ARG A 25 2.12 10.60 -12.28
C ARG A 25 2.31 10.59 -10.77
N ALA A 26 1.24 10.91 -10.08
CA ALA A 26 1.18 10.82 -8.64
C ALA A 26 1.03 9.33 -8.35
N CYS A 27 2.10 8.69 -7.88
CA CYS A 27 2.07 7.29 -7.46
C CYS A 27 1.06 7.14 -6.32
N ALA A 28 -0.19 6.88 -6.66
CA ALA A 28 -1.26 6.65 -5.72
C ALA A 28 -1.54 5.14 -5.66
N HIS A 29 -1.38 4.55 -4.48
CA HIS A 29 -1.78 3.18 -4.22
C HIS A 29 -3.26 3.15 -3.83
N ASP A 30 -3.97 2.07 -4.19
CA ASP A 30 -5.32 1.81 -3.70
C ASP A 30 -5.23 1.37 -2.22
N PRO A 31 -5.66 2.20 -1.26
CA PRO A 31 -5.52 1.91 0.15
C PRO A 31 -6.52 0.84 0.60
N ARG A 32 -6.05 -0.14 1.37
CA ARG A 32 -6.87 -1.18 1.99
C ARG A 32 -6.49 -1.33 3.46
N PHE A 33 -7.47 -1.26 4.35
CA PHE A 33 -7.23 -1.47 5.78
C PHE A 33 -7.40 -2.95 6.12
N VAL A 34 -6.41 -3.47 6.82
CA VAL A 34 -6.39 -4.86 7.27
C VAL A 34 -6.86 -4.90 8.72
N CYS A 35 -7.91 -5.68 8.99
CA CYS A 35 -8.28 -5.98 10.37
C CYS A 35 -7.34 -7.05 10.92
N SER A 36 -6.17 -6.62 11.37
CA SER A 36 -5.13 -7.50 11.92
C SER A 36 -5.54 -8.13 13.26
N PRO A 37 -5.03 -9.32 13.62
CA PRO A 37 -4.19 -10.18 12.80
C PRO A 37 -4.98 -10.98 11.75
N ARG A 38 -4.32 -11.34 10.64
CA ARG A 38 -4.86 -12.22 9.58
C ARG A 38 -4.05 -13.50 9.50
N ASP A 39 -4.61 -14.56 10.03
CA ASP A 39 -4.00 -15.89 10.08
C ASP A 39 -4.10 -16.67 8.75
N THR A 40 -3.67 -17.93 8.79
CA THR A 40 -3.70 -18.84 7.65
C THR A 40 -5.12 -19.11 7.14
N ASN A 41 -6.13 -19.08 8.01
CA ASN A 41 -7.51 -19.41 7.66
C ASN A 41 -8.26 -18.22 7.05
N HIS A 42 -7.79 -16.99 7.34
CA HIS A 42 -8.43 -15.75 6.94
C HIS A 42 -7.44 -14.76 6.30
N PRO A 43 -6.66 -15.17 5.29
CA PRO A 43 -5.70 -14.27 4.66
C PRO A 43 -6.41 -13.16 3.88
N VAL A 44 -5.72 -12.07 3.63
CA VAL A 44 -6.14 -11.07 2.64
C VAL A 44 -5.88 -11.65 1.25
N VAL A 45 -6.91 -11.84 0.44
CA VAL A 45 -6.75 -12.38 -0.92
C VAL A 45 -6.46 -11.25 -1.91
N VAL A 46 -5.39 -11.40 -2.69
CA VAL A 46 -4.93 -10.45 -3.72
C VAL A 46 -4.91 -11.17 -5.07
N THR A 47 -5.95 -10.95 -5.87
CA THR A 47 -6.14 -11.61 -7.19
C THR A 47 -5.50 -10.82 -8.34
N ASP A 48 -5.15 -9.56 -8.13
CA ASP A 48 -4.49 -8.69 -9.10
C ASP A 48 -3.28 -8.00 -8.46
N PRO A 49 -2.16 -8.72 -8.28
CA PRO A 49 -0.99 -8.15 -7.61
C PRO A 49 -0.23 -7.11 -8.44
N GLN A 50 -0.56 -6.93 -9.72
CA GLN A 50 0.04 -5.87 -10.53
C GLN A 50 -0.58 -4.50 -10.24
N LYS A 51 -1.88 -4.47 -9.83
CA LYS A 51 -2.53 -3.23 -9.39
C LYS A 51 -1.77 -2.66 -8.19
N SER A 52 -1.68 -1.34 -8.15
CA SER A 52 -1.00 -0.60 -7.08
C SER A 52 -1.82 -0.62 -5.79
N TRP A 53 -1.49 -1.52 -4.87
CA TRP A 53 -2.14 -1.70 -3.58
C TRP A 53 -1.30 -1.16 -2.43
N ALA A 54 -1.93 -0.58 -1.42
CA ALA A 54 -1.34 -0.30 -0.12
C ALA A 54 -2.21 -0.90 0.99
N PHE A 55 -1.73 -1.95 1.62
CA PHE A 55 -2.40 -2.61 2.74
C PHE A 55 -1.89 -2.04 4.06
N TYR A 56 -2.78 -1.41 4.82
CA TYR A 56 -2.48 -0.79 6.12
C TYR A 56 -2.89 -1.75 7.22
N GLY A 57 -1.91 -2.26 7.94
CA GLY A 57 -2.09 -3.19 9.05
C GLY A 57 -1.44 -2.69 10.35
N HIS A 58 -1.79 -3.37 11.44
CA HIS A 58 -1.31 -3.05 12.78
C HIS A 58 -1.05 -4.34 13.54
N LEU A 59 0.21 -4.62 13.88
CA LEU A 59 0.62 -5.86 14.54
C LEU A 59 1.20 -5.59 15.93
N ARG A 60 0.90 -6.48 16.85
CA ARG A 60 1.60 -6.64 18.12
C ARG A 60 2.69 -7.69 17.99
N THR A 61 3.55 -7.77 18.98
CA THR A 61 4.56 -8.82 19.07
C THR A 61 3.93 -10.22 18.97
N GLY A 62 4.44 -11.03 18.06
CA GLY A 62 3.98 -12.40 17.83
C GLY A 62 2.72 -12.52 16.95
N GLU A 63 2.11 -11.39 16.58
CA GLU A 63 1.02 -11.40 15.59
C GLU A 63 1.58 -11.39 14.16
N GLU A 64 0.77 -11.92 13.24
CA GLU A 64 1.07 -11.93 11.82
C GLU A 64 -0.13 -11.54 10.98
N ASP A 65 0.13 -10.97 9.81
CA ASP A 65 -0.86 -10.80 8.74
C ASP A 65 -0.43 -11.60 7.51
N ARG A 66 -1.36 -12.36 6.94
CA ARG A 66 -1.14 -13.19 5.75
C ARG A 66 -1.90 -12.67 4.56
N TYR A 67 -1.22 -12.67 3.42
CA TYR A 67 -1.75 -12.26 2.13
C TYR A 67 -1.60 -13.42 1.16
N ALA A 68 -2.71 -13.91 0.62
CA ALA A 68 -2.73 -14.90 -0.44
C ALA A 68 -2.66 -14.20 -1.80
N ILE A 69 -1.54 -14.34 -2.49
CA ILE A 69 -1.31 -13.76 -3.81
C ILE A 69 -1.67 -14.80 -4.86
N GLU A 70 -2.75 -14.57 -5.59
CA GLU A 70 -3.25 -15.48 -6.61
C GLU A 70 -2.91 -14.97 -8.00
N THR A 71 -2.20 -15.78 -8.78
CA THR A 71 -1.78 -15.42 -10.12
C THR A 71 -2.07 -16.54 -11.12
N PRO A 72 -2.71 -16.26 -12.28
CA PRO A 72 -2.96 -17.29 -13.29
C PRO A 72 -1.70 -17.71 -14.05
N LYS A 73 -0.66 -16.89 -14.02
CA LYS A 73 0.66 -17.10 -14.65
C LYS A 73 1.74 -16.44 -13.81
N ALA A 74 2.99 -16.81 -14.02
CA ALA A 74 4.11 -16.15 -13.36
C ALA A 74 4.12 -14.64 -13.68
N VAL A 75 4.31 -13.80 -12.62
CA VAL A 75 4.30 -12.36 -12.73
C VAL A 75 5.34 -11.73 -11.82
N ALA A 76 6.08 -10.75 -12.33
CA ALA A 76 7.02 -9.96 -11.55
C ALA A 76 6.32 -8.71 -11.01
N VAL A 77 6.35 -8.52 -9.70
CA VAL A 77 5.60 -7.49 -8.99
C VAL A 77 6.52 -6.80 -7.99
N PRO A 78 6.56 -5.46 -7.96
CA PRO A 78 7.25 -4.73 -6.91
C PRO A 78 6.52 -4.90 -5.58
N VAL A 79 7.29 -5.17 -4.52
CA VAL A 79 6.79 -5.30 -3.14
C VAL A 79 7.68 -4.49 -2.21
N GLN A 80 7.05 -3.78 -1.26
CA GLN A 80 7.75 -2.89 -0.34
C GLN A 80 7.04 -2.88 1.02
N LEU A 81 7.81 -2.81 2.11
CA LEU A 81 7.30 -2.51 3.44
C LEU A 81 7.59 -1.07 3.82
N LEU A 82 6.62 -0.44 4.46
CA LEU A 82 6.74 0.94 4.96
C LEU A 82 6.25 1.00 6.42
N VAL A 83 6.89 1.87 7.19
CA VAL A 83 6.49 2.22 8.55
C VAL A 83 6.39 3.72 8.64
N ASP A 84 5.32 4.24 9.25
CA ASP A 84 5.16 5.66 9.48
C ASP A 84 6.35 6.20 10.28
N ARG A 85 6.94 7.30 9.83
CA ARG A 85 8.07 7.92 10.54
C ARG A 85 7.73 8.32 11.97
N ARG A 86 6.46 8.59 12.26
CA ARG A 86 5.99 8.89 13.63
C ARG A 86 6.19 7.70 14.57
N ASP A 87 6.19 6.47 14.04
CA ASP A 87 6.43 5.22 14.76
C ASP A 87 7.91 4.76 14.66
N ALA A 88 8.80 5.59 14.11
CA ALA A 88 10.19 5.23 13.82
C ALA A 88 11.04 4.93 15.08
N ASN A 89 10.61 5.37 16.25
CA ASN A 89 11.29 5.08 17.52
C ASN A 89 11.04 3.67 18.04
N ASN A 90 10.09 2.93 17.48
CA ASN A 90 9.91 1.52 17.81
C ASN A 90 11.14 0.73 17.33
N PRO A 91 11.89 0.03 18.20
CA PRO A 91 13.09 -0.68 17.82
C PRO A 91 12.83 -1.91 16.97
N VAL A 92 11.61 -2.44 17.03
CA VAL A 92 11.20 -3.62 16.26
C VAL A 92 10.48 -3.17 14.99
N ARG A 93 10.81 -3.82 13.89
CA ARG A 93 10.21 -3.57 12.58
C ARG A 93 9.54 -4.84 12.08
N PRO A 94 8.44 -4.72 11.33
CA PRO A 94 7.84 -5.87 10.66
C PRO A 94 8.79 -6.42 9.60
N VAL A 95 8.69 -7.73 9.38
CA VAL A 95 9.39 -8.44 8.31
C VAL A 95 8.35 -9.14 7.46
N ALA A 96 8.47 -9.06 6.15
CA ALA A 96 7.63 -9.83 5.22
C ALA A 96 8.43 -10.99 4.63
N THR A 97 7.93 -12.20 4.82
CA THR A 97 8.43 -13.40 4.15
C THR A 97 7.47 -13.80 3.04
N ILE A 98 8.01 -14.19 1.90
CA ILE A 98 7.25 -14.56 0.71
C ILE A 98 7.62 -15.99 0.35
N ALA A 99 6.61 -16.84 0.24
CA ALA A 99 6.79 -18.25 -0.08
C ALA A 99 5.65 -18.78 -0.96
N THR A 100 5.92 -19.89 -1.65
CA THR A 100 4.88 -20.69 -2.31
C THR A 100 4.02 -21.40 -1.27
N THR A 101 2.86 -21.94 -1.69
CA THR A 101 2.03 -22.81 -0.83
C THR A 101 2.75 -24.08 -0.38
N SER A 102 3.74 -24.55 -1.13
CA SER A 102 4.60 -25.68 -0.73
C SER A 102 5.68 -25.30 0.29
N GLY A 103 5.74 -24.03 0.72
CA GLY A 103 6.73 -23.55 1.68
C GLY A 103 8.08 -23.16 1.07
N HIS A 104 8.24 -23.20 -0.26
CA HIS A 104 9.47 -22.76 -0.90
C HIS A 104 9.62 -21.23 -0.76
N ALA A 105 10.70 -20.79 -0.12
CA ALA A 105 10.98 -19.38 0.09
C ALA A 105 11.29 -18.68 -1.24
N ILE A 106 10.64 -17.55 -1.49
CA ILE A 106 10.84 -16.72 -2.68
C ILE A 106 11.67 -15.47 -2.32
N ALA A 107 11.30 -14.78 -1.24
CA ALA A 107 11.97 -13.54 -0.83
C ALA A 107 11.70 -13.22 0.65
N THR A 108 12.57 -12.39 1.22
CA THR A 108 12.35 -11.70 2.50
C THR A 108 12.53 -10.21 2.29
N ILE A 109 11.66 -9.41 2.89
CA ILE A 109 11.70 -7.95 2.87
C ILE A 109 11.77 -7.48 4.31
N ASP A 110 12.85 -6.78 4.64
CA ASP A 110 13.15 -6.27 5.97
C ASP A 110 13.70 -4.84 5.92
N PHE A 111 13.92 -4.24 7.08
CA PHE A 111 14.39 -2.88 7.24
C PHE A 111 15.92 -2.76 7.46
N GLU A 112 16.73 -3.72 6.99
CA GLU A 112 18.20 -3.60 7.02
C GLU A 112 18.67 -2.34 6.28
N ARG A 113 17.98 -2.03 5.18
CA ARG A 113 18.17 -0.78 4.44
C ARG A 113 16.87 -0.02 4.41
N THR A 114 16.93 1.29 4.64
CA THR A 114 15.75 2.14 4.64
C THR A 114 15.99 3.41 3.84
N GLN A 115 14.92 3.91 3.25
CA GLN A 115 14.88 5.22 2.61
C GLN A 115 13.67 6.00 3.12
N ARG A 116 13.77 7.33 3.09
CA ARG A 116 12.61 8.17 3.38
C ARG A 116 11.73 8.25 2.13
N PHE A 117 10.46 8.02 2.31
CA PHE A 117 9.44 8.17 1.29
C PHE A 117 8.34 9.10 1.79
N PHE A 118 8.11 10.20 1.08
CA PHE A 118 6.98 11.09 1.35
C PHE A 118 5.84 10.74 0.39
N GLU A 119 4.69 10.39 0.97
CA GLU A 119 3.48 10.10 0.22
C GLU A 119 2.63 11.40 0.13
N PRO A 120 2.48 11.99 -1.07
CA PRO A 120 1.90 13.34 -1.22
C PRO A 120 0.41 13.42 -0.86
N PHE A 121 -0.35 12.34 -1.10
CA PHE A 121 -1.79 12.35 -0.90
C PHE A 121 -2.18 12.29 0.58
N SER A 122 -1.64 11.35 1.33
CA SER A 122 -1.84 11.27 2.77
C SER A 122 -0.99 12.27 3.54
N ARG A 123 0.01 12.89 2.89
CA ARG A 123 1.00 13.80 3.48
C ARG A 123 1.77 13.16 4.64
N VAL A 124 2.01 11.86 4.53
CA VAL A 124 2.75 11.08 5.52
C VAL A 124 4.16 10.78 5.00
N THR A 125 5.13 10.86 5.89
CA THR A 125 6.50 10.42 5.61
C THR A 125 6.71 9.05 6.23
N TYR A 126 7.18 8.13 5.41
CA TYR A 126 7.50 6.75 5.80
C TYR A 126 9.00 6.52 5.85
N LEU A 127 9.41 5.54 6.67
CA LEU A 127 10.61 4.75 6.46
C LEU A 127 10.18 3.56 5.59
N ALA A 128 10.80 3.43 4.43
CA ALA A 128 10.48 2.40 3.45
C ALA A 128 11.68 1.49 3.22
N THR A 129 11.45 0.20 3.04
CA THR A 129 12.47 -0.73 2.53
C THR A 129 12.77 -0.38 1.07
N PRO A 130 13.87 -0.85 0.48
CA PRO A 130 14.02 -0.79 -0.97
C PRO A 130 12.87 -1.51 -1.66
N ASN A 131 12.42 -0.96 -2.79
CA ASN A 131 11.43 -1.62 -3.61
C ASN A 131 12.02 -2.88 -4.23
N ARG A 132 11.46 -4.07 -3.94
CA ARG A 132 11.95 -5.35 -4.41
C ARG A 132 11.00 -5.96 -5.42
N VAL A 133 11.48 -6.20 -6.62
CA VAL A 133 10.71 -6.94 -7.63
C VAL A 133 10.74 -8.43 -7.27
N VAL A 134 9.58 -9.00 -7.03
CA VAL A 134 9.37 -10.40 -6.66
C VAL A 134 8.63 -11.10 -7.79
N THR A 135 9.13 -12.24 -8.24
CA THR A 135 8.44 -13.08 -9.23
C THR A 135 7.57 -14.11 -8.51
N PHE A 136 6.27 -13.91 -8.56
CA PHE A 136 5.28 -14.87 -8.08
C PHE A 136 5.04 -15.92 -9.18
N PRO A 137 5.16 -17.23 -8.89
CA PRO A 137 4.81 -18.28 -9.83
C PRO A 137 3.29 -18.32 -10.07
N ALA A 138 2.85 -19.04 -11.10
CA ALA A 138 1.44 -19.34 -11.29
C ALA A 138 0.87 -20.12 -10.08
N GLY A 139 -0.36 -19.84 -9.71
CA GLY A 139 -1.03 -20.39 -8.53
C GLY A 139 -1.05 -19.40 -7.36
N THR A 140 -1.03 -19.94 -6.15
CA THR A 140 -1.08 -19.15 -4.92
C THR A 140 0.29 -19.10 -4.26
N SER A 141 0.72 -17.88 -3.88
CA SER A 141 1.86 -17.65 -3.01
C SER A 141 1.40 -16.88 -1.77
N THR A 142 2.16 -16.93 -0.69
CA THR A 142 1.81 -16.25 0.56
C THR A 142 2.86 -15.19 0.89
N ILE A 143 2.42 -13.98 1.24
CA ILE A 143 3.22 -13.01 1.95
C ILE A 143 2.79 -13.06 3.41
N THR A 144 3.72 -13.29 4.33
CA THR A 144 3.47 -13.22 5.77
C THR A 144 4.22 -12.03 6.34
N VAL A 145 3.50 -11.07 6.87
CA VAL A 145 4.08 -9.94 7.60
C VAL A 145 4.01 -10.26 9.08
N VAL A 146 5.15 -10.26 9.75
CA VAL A 146 5.27 -10.64 11.16
C VAL A 146 6.10 -9.62 11.92
N MET A 147 5.80 -9.46 13.20
CA MET A 147 6.56 -8.64 14.12
C MET A 147 7.27 -9.51 15.16
N HIS A 148 8.59 -9.59 15.08
CA HIS A 148 9.44 -10.33 16.03
C HIS A 148 9.93 -9.42 17.15
N GLY A 149 10.19 -10.01 18.34
CA GLY A 149 10.73 -9.29 19.49
C GLY A 149 9.65 -8.66 20.37
N ILE A 150 10.06 -7.99 21.45
CA ILE A 150 9.18 -7.34 22.42
C ILE A 150 9.18 -5.83 22.15
N ALA A 151 8.05 -5.30 21.69
CA ALA A 151 7.91 -3.89 21.39
C ALA A 151 6.44 -3.44 21.48
N ALA A 152 6.23 -2.13 21.43
CA ALA A 152 4.92 -1.56 21.26
C ALA A 152 4.28 -2.02 19.94
N PRO A 153 2.95 -2.05 19.85
CA PRO A 153 2.26 -2.32 18.60
C PRO A 153 2.76 -1.41 17.46
N GLN A 154 2.92 -1.97 16.28
CA GLN A 154 3.48 -1.29 15.12
C GLN A 154 2.50 -1.26 13.97
N ARG A 155 2.22 -0.07 13.45
CA ARG A 155 1.54 0.09 12.16
C ARG A 155 2.52 -0.12 11.03
N TYR A 156 2.07 -0.77 9.99
CA TYR A 156 2.85 -0.97 8.78
C TYR A 156 1.98 -0.76 7.54
N THR A 157 2.64 -0.57 6.42
CA THR A 157 2.02 -0.60 5.09
C THR A 157 2.77 -1.60 4.24
N LEU A 158 2.04 -2.56 3.67
CA LEU A 158 2.56 -3.45 2.63
C LEU A 158 2.10 -2.91 1.28
N ALA A 159 3.04 -2.40 0.49
CA ALA A 159 2.80 -1.95 -0.88
C ALA A 159 3.08 -3.11 -1.86
N ILE A 160 2.13 -3.39 -2.76
CA ILE A 160 2.21 -4.43 -3.79
C ILE A 160 1.78 -3.82 -5.12
N GLY A 161 2.58 -4.06 -6.18
CA GLY A 161 2.25 -3.59 -7.52
C GLY A 161 2.54 -2.11 -7.73
N ASN A 162 2.43 -1.69 -8.97
CA ASN A 162 2.64 -0.30 -9.38
C ASN A 162 1.73 0.15 -10.54
N ASP A 163 0.75 -0.68 -10.90
CA ASP A 163 -0.20 -0.40 -11.96
C ASP A 163 -1.36 0.44 -11.40
N GLU A 164 -1.32 1.74 -11.63
CA GLU A 164 -2.29 2.68 -11.13
C GLU A 164 -3.60 2.59 -11.93
N ARG A 165 -4.52 1.82 -11.42
CA ARG A 165 -5.86 1.64 -11.99
C ARG A 165 -6.91 1.96 -10.95
N PHE A 166 -7.52 3.16 -11.06
CA PHE A 166 -8.59 3.60 -10.18
C PHE A 166 -9.91 3.69 -10.94
N SER A 167 -10.96 3.18 -10.32
CA SER A 167 -12.33 3.46 -10.75
C SER A 167 -12.80 4.79 -10.15
N LEU A 168 -13.57 5.57 -10.92
CA LEU A 168 -14.19 6.79 -10.38
C LEU A 168 -15.10 6.51 -9.16
N LEU A 169 -15.62 5.29 -9.04
CA LEU A 169 -16.45 4.86 -7.91
C LEU A 169 -15.62 4.66 -6.62
N GLU A 170 -14.30 4.52 -6.72
CA GLU A 170 -13.40 4.35 -5.58
C GLU A 170 -13.01 5.69 -4.94
N ILE A 171 -13.21 6.83 -5.63
CA ILE A 171 -12.78 8.15 -5.15
C ILE A 171 -13.29 8.48 -3.74
N PRO A 172 -14.60 8.31 -3.40
CA PRO A 172 -15.09 8.62 -2.05
C PRO A 172 -14.41 7.78 -0.96
N TYR A 173 -14.16 6.49 -1.25
CA TYR A 173 -13.45 5.59 -0.36
C TYR A 173 -12.00 6.04 -0.15
N VAL A 174 -11.30 6.37 -1.24
CA VAL A 174 -9.90 6.83 -1.19
C VAL A 174 -9.78 8.10 -0.34
N LEU A 175 -10.67 9.08 -0.50
CA LEU A 175 -10.65 10.31 0.29
C LEU A 175 -10.82 10.02 1.80
N GLY A 176 -11.74 9.13 2.17
CA GLY A 176 -11.92 8.68 3.54
C GLY A 176 -10.69 7.93 4.07
N ALA A 177 -10.08 7.09 3.24
CA ALA A 177 -8.87 6.37 3.59
C ALA A 177 -7.69 7.32 3.83
N LEU A 178 -7.48 8.32 3.00
CA LEU A 178 -6.43 9.32 3.17
C LEU A 178 -6.54 10.04 4.52
N TYR A 179 -7.76 10.41 4.93
CA TYR A 179 -7.99 11.00 6.24
C TYR A 179 -7.58 10.06 7.38
N ARG A 180 -7.97 8.78 7.31
CA ARG A 180 -7.59 7.77 8.33
C ARG A 180 -6.08 7.56 8.40
N ILE A 181 -5.40 7.48 7.25
CA ILE A 181 -3.96 7.31 7.17
C ILE A 181 -3.25 8.53 7.76
N HIS A 182 -3.69 9.75 7.40
CA HIS A 182 -3.11 10.99 7.93
C HIS A 182 -3.24 11.08 9.45
N THR A 183 -4.39 10.70 10.00
CA THR A 183 -4.67 10.74 11.44
C THR A 183 -4.23 9.50 12.19
N GLN A 184 -3.67 8.48 11.50
CA GLN A 184 -3.30 7.16 12.06
C GLN A 184 -4.48 6.42 12.71
N ASN A 185 -5.69 6.64 12.24
CA ASN A 185 -6.90 6.01 12.75
C ASN A 185 -7.27 4.74 11.97
N PHE A 186 -6.41 3.69 12.08
CA PHE A 186 -6.60 2.38 11.46
C PHE A 186 -5.90 1.27 12.23
#